data_03cc7a67420e18391389f65ef9c2cdd2
#
_entry.id   03cc7a67420e18391389f65ef9c2cdd2
#
_cell.length_a   1.000
_cell.length_b   1.000
_cell.length_c   1.000
_cell.angle_alpha   90.00
_cell.angle_beta   90.00
_cell.angle_gamma   90.00
#
_symmetry.space_group_name_H-M   'P 1'
#
loop_
_entity.id
_entity.type
_entity.pdbx_description
1 polymer ?
#
loop_
_entity_poly.entity_id
_entity_poly.type
_entity_poly.pdbx_seq_one_letter_code
_entity_poly.pdbx_strand_id
1 'polypeptide(L)'
;MSESEHDPGVTGWHYDGRSATRHDVRVVPTGDGFLLAGIGIDSGPHRWSDLTALDGTGGRSVYGLKGVEGWRLVFDGRPPDAFAIHLPLPARYGRWIDRIGFTRAAIAFTVIAAGVVALVVSAPGWLAPLVPRSLENRLGDAMAGDVG
;
A
#
# COMPACT_ATOMS: atom_id res chain seq x y z
N MET A 1 32.02 -32.11 16.29
CA MET A 1 30.62 -32.47 16.00
C MET A 1 29.84 -31.17 16.04
N SER A 2 29.74 -30.50 14.89
CA SER A 2 28.94 -29.26 14.77
C SER A 2 27.51 -29.69 14.53
N GLU A 3 26.67 -29.54 15.54
CA GLU A 3 25.23 -29.56 15.35
C GLU A 3 24.90 -28.45 14.36
N SER A 4 24.51 -28.86 13.18
CA SER A 4 23.86 -27.97 12.21
C SER A 4 22.64 -27.41 12.90
N GLU A 5 22.74 -26.17 13.32
CA GLU A 5 21.61 -25.35 13.76
C GLU A 5 20.58 -25.39 12.65
N HIS A 6 19.60 -26.25 12.86
CA HIS A 6 18.50 -26.48 11.94
C HIS A 6 17.64 -25.23 12.01
N ASP A 7 17.95 -24.25 11.15
CA ASP A 7 17.13 -23.06 11.01
C ASP A 7 15.70 -23.50 10.68
N PRO A 8 14.73 -23.27 11.58
CA PRO A 8 13.38 -23.81 11.43
C PRO A 8 12.69 -23.09 10.27
N GLY A 9 12.77 -23.71 9.09
CA GLY A 9 12.04 -23.23 7.92
C GLY A 9 10.57 -22.95 8.25
N VAL A 10 10.01 -21.92 7.65
CA VAL A 10 8.64 -21.47 7.89
C VAL A 10 7.68 -22.22 6.98
N THR A 11 6.59 -22.70 7.55
CA THR A 11 5.55 -23.39 6.78
C THR A 11 4.66 -22.37 6.07
N GLY A 12 4.38 -22.66 4.81
CA GLY A 12 3.45 -21.90 3.98
C GLY A 12 2.88 -22.79 2.89
N TRP A 13 2.21 -22.20 1.93
CA TRP A 13 1.80 -22.92 0.73
C TRP A 13 2.15 -22.13 -0.53
N HIS A 14 2.33 -22.88 -1.59
CA HIS A 14 2.82 -22.41 -2.86
C HIS A 14 1.86 -22.81 -3.99
N TYR A 15 1.74 -21.91 -4.97
CA TYR A 15 1.14 -22.13 -6.27
C TYR A 15 2.19 -21.88 -7.34
N ASP A 16 2.37 -22.83 -8.26
CA ASP A 16 3.41 -22.79 -9.30
C ASP A 16 3.08 -21.85 -10.48
N GLY A 17 1.86 -21.32 -10.53
CA GLY A 17 1.36 -20.50 -11.64
C GLY A 17 0.94 -21.31 -12.88
N ARG A 18 1.11 -22.63 -12.87
CA ARG A 18 0.74 -23.52 -13.98
C ARG A 18 -0.52 -24.31 -13.68
N SER A 19 -0.73 -24.61 -12.42
CA SER A 19 -1.91 -25.31 -11.93
C SER A 19 -2.57 -24.55 -10.79
N ALA A 20 -3.84 -24.83 -10.52
CA ALA A 20 -4.55 -24.33 -9.36
C ALA A 20 -4.26 -25.16 -8.10
N THR A 21 -3.30 -26.06 -8.16
CA THR A 21 -2.97 -26.96 -7.06
C THR A 21 -2.21 -26.21 -5.97
N ARG A 22 -2.70 -26.32 -4.75
CA ARG A 22 -2.02 -25.84 -3.56
C ARG A 22 -1.00 -26.88 -3.12
N HIS A 23 0.23 -26.44 -2.89
CA HIS A 23 1.30 -27.25 -2.37
C HIS A 23 1.74 -26.72 -1.02
N ASP A 24 1.66 -27.54 0.01
CA ASP A 24 2.19 -27.18 1.32
C ASP A 24 3.72 -27.31 1.27
N VAL A 25 4.40 -26.23 1.60
CA VAL A 25 5.85 -26.09 1.47
C VAL A 25 6.47 -25.56 2.76
N ARG A 26 7.73 -25.91 2.98
CA ARG A 26 8.59 -25.28 3.96
C ARG A 26 9.53 -24.32 3.22
N VAL A 27 9.56 -23.09 3.63
CA VAL A 27 10.50 -22.07 3.14
C VAL A 27 11.77 -22.18 3.94
N VAL A 28 12.87 -22.52 3.29
CA VAL A 28 14.19 -22.66 3.92
C VAL A 28 15.07 -21.51 3.44
N PRO A 29 15.53 -20.62 4.32
CA PRO A 29 16.42 -19.52 3.93
C PRO A 29 17.78 -20.06 3.51
N THR A 30 18.37 -19.43 2.49
CA THR A 30 19.71 -19.77 1.95
C THR A 30 20.41 -18.49 1.57
N GLY A 31 21.36 -18.03 2.38
CA GLY A 31 22.13 -16.83 2.04
C GLY A 31 21.26 -15.63 1.64
N ASP A 32 21.31 -15.24 0.37
CA ASP A 32 20.55 -14.12 -0.19
C ASP A 32 19.17 -14.52 -0.76
N GLY A 33 18.73 -15.76 -0.49
CA GLY A 33 17.50 -16.31 -1.04
C GLY A 33 16.84 -17.37 -0.19
N PHE A 34 16.00 -18.18 -0.81
CA PHE A 34 15.26 -19.27 -0.16
C PHE A 34 14.99 -20.43 -1.12
N LEU A 35 14.79 -21.59 -0.53
CA LEU A 35 14.28 -22.80 -1.20
C LEU A 35 12.86 -23.09 -0.71
N LEU A 36 12.07 -23.67 -1.58
CA LEU A 36 10.79 -24.27 -1.23
C LEU A 36 10.96 -25.78 -1.21
N ALA A 37 10.80 -26.38 -0.03
CA ALA A 37 10.85 -27.83 0.15
C ALA A 37 9.46 -28.36 0.50
N GLY A 38 9.00 -29.38 -0.20
CA GLY A 38 7.68 -29.98 0.01
C GLY A 38 7.55 -31.33 -0.68
N ILE A 39 6.43 -32.02 -0.42
CA ILE A 39 6.16 -33.31 -1.08
C ILE A 39 5.95 -33.09 -2.57
N GLY A 40 6.89 -33.58 -3.38
CA GLY A 40 6.84 -33.45 -4.86
C GLY A 40 7.21 -32.06 -5.38
N ILE A 41 7.72 -31.17 -4.53
CA ILE A 41 8.18 -29.85 -4.93
C ILE A 41 9.48 -29.52 -4.21
N ASP A 42 10.55 -29.41 -5.00
CA ASP A 42 11.78 -28.71 -4.65
C ASP A 42 11.95 -27.60 -5.68
N SER A 43 11.77 -26.36 -5.25
CA SER A 43 11.85 -25.20 -6.12
C SER A 43 12.80 -24.16 -5.55
N GLY A 44 13.68 -23.67 -6.39
CA GLY A 44 14.67 -22.66 -6.06
C GLY A 44 16.09 -23.03 -6.47
N PRO A 45 17.10 -22.28 -6.00
CA PRO A 45 17.00 -21.13 -5.10
C PRO A 45 16.33 -19.90 -5.73
N HIS A 46 15.48 -19.25 -4.96
CA HIS A 46 14.87 -17.97 -5.31
C HIS A 46 15.51 -16.86 -4.51
N ARG A 47 15.69 -15.67 -5.10
CA ARG A 47 16.21 -14.51 -4.38
C ARG A 47 15.09 -13.78 -3.66
N TRP A 48 15.38 -13.27 -2.47
CA TRP A 48 14.43 -12.42 -1.73
C TRP A 48 14.04 -11.16 -2.51
N SER A 49 14.99 -10.59 -3.27
CA SER A 49 14.78 -9.40 -4.11
C SER A 49 13.80 -9.61 -5.26
N ASP A 50 13.52 -10.85 -5.64
CA ASP A 50 12.61 -11.19 -6.73
C ASP A 50 11.17 -11.37 -6.24
N LEU A 51 10.97 -11.37 -4.93
CA LEU A 51 9.63 -11.37 -4.36
C LEU A 51 8.94 -10.00 -4.49
N THR A 52 7.65 -10.05 -4.68
CA THR A 52 6.77 -8.86 -4.70
C THR A 52 5.62 -9.13 -3.75
N ALA A 53 5.36 -8.22 -2.83
CA ALA A 53 4.20 -8.35 -1.95
C ALA A 53 2.91 -8.15 -2.77
N LEU A 54 1.97 -9.06 -2.60
CA LEU A 54 0.65 -9.03 -3.22
C LEU A 54 -0.43 -8.79 -2.17
N ASP A 55 -1.64 -8.48 -2.61
CA ASP A 55 -2.77 -8.33 -1.74
C ASP A 55 -3.22 -9.65 -1.16
N GLY A 56 -3.05 -9.81 0.14
CA GLY A 56 -3.61 -10.94 0.90
C GLY A 56 -5.00 -10.61 1.44
N THR A 57 -5.89 -11.58 1.38
CA THR A 57 -7.20 -11.52 2.03
C THR A 57 -7.20 -12.35 3.30
N GLY A 58 -7.98 -11.95 4.31
CA GLY A 58 -8.13 -12.73 5.54
C GLY A 58 -6.89 -12.78 6.43
N GLY A 59 -6.07 -11.71 6.43
CA GLY A 59 -4.89 -11.63 7.31
C GLY A 59 -3.68 -12.44 6.81
N ARG A 60 -3.74 -12.98 5.61
CA ARG A 60 -2.65 -13.75 4.99
C ARG A 60 -1.62 -12.85 4.34
N SER A 61 -0.36 -13.26 4.38
CA SER A 61 0.72 -12.60 3.65
C SER A 61 0.97 -13.34 2.34
N VAL A 62 0.81 -12.64 1.21
CA VAL A 62 0.92 -13.22 -0.14
C VAL A 62 2.07 -12.56 -0.89
N TYR A 63 2.90 -13.35 -1.50
CA TYR A 63 4.05 -12.90 -2.29
C TYR A 63 3.99 -13.54 -3.68
N GLY A 64 4.35 -12.77 -4.70
CA GLY A 64 4.57 -13.22 -6.07
C GLY A 64 6.07 -13.23 -6.41
N LEU A 65 6.44 -13.91 -7.47
CA LEU A 65 7.80 -13.92 -8.01
C LEU A 65 7.84 -13.07 -9.29
N LYS A 66 8.79 -12.16 -9.38
CA LYS A 66 8.97 -11.30 -10.56
C LYS A 66 9.19 -12.14 -11.82
N GLY A 67 8.46 -11.80 -12.88
CA GLY A 67 8.58 -12.50 -14.17
C GLY A 67 7.89 -13.87 -14.25
N VAL A 68 7.25 -14.34 -13.18
CA VAL A 68 6.50 -15.61 -13.18
C VAL A 68 5.05 -15.36 -12.82
N GLU A 69 4.20 -15.34 -13.83
CA GLU A 69 2.77 -15.09 -13.64
C GLU A 69 2.11 -16.26 -12.90
N GLY A 70 1.23 -15.93 -11.96
CA GLY A 70 0.50 -16.93 -11.17
C GLY A 70 1.30 -17.59 -10.05
N TRP A 71 2.64 -17.44 -10.01
CA TRP A 71 3.44 -17.93 -8.90
C TRP A 71 3.08 -17.20 -7.60
N ARG A 72 2.78 -17.94 -6.54
CA ARG A 72 2.41 -17.37 -5.26
C ARG A 72 3.00 -18.18 -4.11
N LEU A 73 3.53 -17.46 -3.13
CA LEU A 73 3.90 -18.00 -1.82
C LEU A 73 3.02 -17.33 -0.78
N VAL A 74 2.37 -18.10 0.05
CA VAL A 74 1.37 -17.63 1.02
C VAL A 74 1.71 -18.14 2.40
N PHE A 75 1.68 -17.23 3.37
CA PHE A 75 1.79 -17.54 4.79
C PHE A 75 0.45 -17.27 5.47
N ASP A 76 0.10 -18.12 6.43
CA ASP A 76 -1.06 -17.88 7.30
C ASP A 76 -0.65 -16.87 8.39
N GLY A 77 -1.19 -15.67 8.27
CA GLY A 77 -0.79 -14.56 9.13
C GLY A 77 0.49 -13.86 8.69
N ARG A 78 1.18 -13.28 9.67
CA ARG A 78 2.46 -12.60 9.48
C ARG A 78 3.60 -13.62 9.54
N PRO A 79 4.51 -13.62 8.57
CA PRO A 79 5.69 -14.46 8.65
C PRO A 79 6.54 -14.09 9.87
N PRO A 80 7.28 -15.06 10.46
CA PRO A 80 8.20 -14.79 11.56
C PRO A 80 9.18 -13.67 11.25
N ASP A 81 9.61 -12.94 12.27
CA ASP A 81 10.45 -11.75 12.11
C ASP A 81 11.79 -12.04 11.41
N ALA A 82 12.36 -13.22 11.61
CA ALA A 82 13.57 -13.67 10.90
C ALA A 82 13.39 -13.70 9.35
N PHE A 83 12.18 -13.95 8.88
CA PHE A 83 11.83 -13.92 7.46
C PHE A 83 11.34 -12.55 7.03
N ALA A 84 10.62 -11.86 7.91
CA ALA A 84 10.01 -10.57 7.62
C ALA A 84 11.03 -9.50 7.19
N ILE A 85 12.27 -9.58 7.69
CA ILE A 85 13.36 -8.66 7.32
C ILE A 85 13.79 -8.79 5.85
N HIS A 86 13.60 -9.96 5.25
CA HIS A 86 13.95 -10.23 3.85
C HIS A 86 12.77 -10.06 2.90
N LEU A 87 11.56 -10.05 3.42
CA LEU A 87 10.34 -9.99 2.63
C LEU A 87 9.99 -8.53 2.27
N PRO A 88 9.54 -8.28 1.02
CA PRO A 88 9.09 -6.94 0.65
C PRO A 88 7.87 -6.54 1.49
N LEU A 89 7.90 -5.31 2.00
CA LEU A 89 6.76 -4.76 2.72
C LEU A 89 5.57 -4.62 1.78
N PRO A 90 4.36 -5.00 2.23
CA PRO A 90 3.17 -4.75 1.43
C PRO A 90 3.03 -3.25 1.20
N ALA A 91 2.91 -2.85 -0.06
CA ALA A 91 2.69 -1.46 -0.44
C ALA A 91 1.31 -1.00 0.08
N ARG A 92 1.26 -0.58 1.34
CA ARG A 92 0.03 -0.10 2.01
C ARG A 92 -0.48 1.22 1.42
N TYR A 93 0.41 1.98 0.79
CA TYR A 93 0.13 3.29 0.21
C TYR A 93 0.49 3.29 -1.27
N GLY A 94 -0.48 3.30 -2.16
CA GLY A 94 -0.23 3.41 -3.59
C GLY A 94 -1.15 2.59 -4.48
N ARG A 95 -1.79 1.55 -3.98
CA ARG A 95 -2.67 0.66 -4.77
C ARG A 95 -3.79 1.39 -5.52
N TRP A 96 -4.26 2.49 -4.98
CA TRP A 96 -5.28 3.29 -5.63
C TRP A 96 -4.70 4.09 -6.81
N ILE A 97 -3.48 4.61 -6.63
CA ILE A 97 -2.73 5.35 -7.66
C ILE A 97 -2.28 4.40 -8.78
N ASP A 98 -1.79 3.19 -8.42
CA ASP A 98 -1.36 2.18 -9.39
C ASP A 98 -2.54 1.64 -10.22
N ARG A 99 -3.73 1.49 -9.62
CA ARG A 99 -4.94 1.04 -10.33
C ARG A 99 -5.50 2.10 -11.28
N ILE A 100 -5.40 3.37 -10.95
CA ILE A 100 -5.96 4.48 -11.75
C ILE A 100 -4.93 4.96 -12.79
N GLY A 101 -3.65 4.67 -12.58
CA GLY A 101 -2.51 5.20 -13.34
C GLY A 101 -2.17 6.62 -12.90
N PHE A 102 -0.87 6.90 -12.79
CA PHE A 102 -0.34 8.20 -12.31
C PHE A 102 -0.95 9.39 -13.07
N THR A 103 -1.08 9.27 -14.40
CA THR A 103 -1.61 10.35 -15.25
C THR A 103 -3.07 10.69 -14.91
N ARG A 104 -3.92 9.69 -14.70
CA ARG A 104 -5.33 9.92 -14.35
C ARG A 104 -5.49 10.47 -12.94
N ALA A 105 -4.68 10.00 -12.00
CA ALA A 105 -4.64 10.54 -10.64
C ALA A 105 -4.18 12.01 -10.63
N ALA A 106 -3.16 12.36 -11.40
CA ALA A 106 -2.69 13.72 -11.55
C ALA A 106 -3.75 14.66 -12.16
N ILE A 107 -4.46 14.21 -13.19
CA ILE A 107 -5.57 14.96 -13.81
C ILE A 107 -6.69 15.19 -12.79
N ALA A 108 -7.10 14.15 -12.07
CA ALA A 108 -8.16 14.27 -11.05
C ALA A 108 -7.77 15.26 -9.95
N PHE A 109 -6.53 15.21 -9.49
CA PHE A 109 -6.03 16.16 -8.49
C PHE A 109 -6.02 17.59 -9.01
N THR A 110 -5.59 17.81 -10.27
CA THR A 110 -5.59 19.13 -10.89
C THR A 110 -7.00 19.70 -11.02
N VAL A 111 -7.97 18.88 -11.42
CA VAL A 111 -9.37 19.32 -11.53
C VAL A 111 -9.95 19.69 -10.18
N ILE A 112 -9.67 18.90 -9.13
CA ILE A 112 -10.11 19.20 -7.76
C ILE A 112 -9.48 20.50 -7.27
N ALA A 113 -8.17 20.69 -7.47
CA ALA A 113 -7.46 21.90 -7.08
C ALA A 113 -8.01 23.16 -7.80
N ALA A 114 -8.25 23.05 -9.10
CA ALA A 114 -8.86 24.15 -9.88
C ALA A 114 -10.28 24.47 -9.39
N GLY A 115 -11.08 23.45 -9.04
CA GLY A 115 -12.40 23.64 -8.47
C GLY A 115 -12.38 24.36 -7.12
N VAL A 116 -11.46 23.99 -6.24
CA VAL A 116 -11.27 24.66 -4.95
C VAL A 116 -10.87 26.13 -5.13
N VAL A 117 -9.93 26.41 -6.03
CA VAL A 117 -9.51 27.78 -6.33
C VAL A 117 -10.68 28.59 -6.88
N ALA A 118 -11.43 28.06 -7.84
CA ALA A 118 -12.63 28.73 -8.38
C ALA A 118 -13.66 29.03 -7.29
N LEU A 119 -13.89 28.10 -6.38
CA LEU A 119 -14.83 28.25 -5.25
C LEU A 119 -14.36 29.36 -4.31
N VAL A 120 -13.07 29.40 -3.95
CA VAL A 120 -12.51 30.42 -3.06
C VAL A 120 -12.56 31.82 -3.72
N VAL A 121 -12.26 31.92 -5.00
CA VAL A 121 -12.30 33.18 -5.73
C VAL A 121 -13.74 33.69 -5.91
N SER A 122 -14.70 32.79 -6.10
CA SER A 122 -16.12 33.18 -6.26
C SER A 122 -16.87 33.37 -4.94
N ALA A 123 -16.33 32.87 -3.81
CA ALA A 123 -16.94 32.97 -2.49
C ALA A 123 -17.32 34.39 -2.07
N PRO A 124 -16.48 35.44 -2.29
CA PRO A 124 -16.86 36.82 -1.95
C PRO A 124 -18.15 37.28 -2.60
N GLY A 125 -18.40 36.87 -3.85
CA GLY A 125 -19.63 37.23 -4.58
C GLY A 125 -20.89 36.57 -4.03
N TRP A 126 -20.77 35.41 -3.42
CA TRP A 126 -21.92 34.66 -2.84
C TRP A 126 -22.20 35.07 -1.40
N LEU A 127 -21.15 35.44 -0.67
CA LEU A 127 -21.27 35.83 0.76
C LEU A 127 -21.69 37.26 0.94
N ALA A 128 -21.43 38.13 -0.05
CA ALA A 128 -21.83 39.55 0.02
C ALA A 128 -23.32 39.76 0.31
N PRO A 129 -24.28 39.04 -0.30
CA PRO A 129 -25.70 39.23 0.02
C PRO A 129 -26.12 38.58 1.35
N LEU A 130 -25.30 37.74 1.99
CA LEU A 130 -25.58 37.07 3.24
C LEU A 130 -25.13 37.91 4.48
N VAL A 131 -24.33 38.96 4.26
CA VAL A 131 -23.94 39.86 5.37
C VAL A 131 -25.08 40.81 5.63
N PRO A 132 -25.73 40.77 6.82
CA PRO A 132 -26.80 41.70 7.16
C PRO A 132 -26.24 43.12 7.23
N ARG A 133 -26.91 44.07 6.57
CA ARG A 133 -26.54 45.51 6.58
C ARG A 133 -26.41 46.10 7.99
N SER A 134 -26.99 45.42 8.98
CA SER A 134 -26.85 45.79 10.39
C SER A 134 -25.44 45.63 10.99
N LEU A 135 -24.61 44.78 10.41
CA LEU A 135 -23.21 44.60 10.79
C LEU A 135 -22.29 45.71 10.21
N GLU A 136 -22.57 46.12 8.98
CA GLU A 136 -21.86 47.23 8.35
C GLU A 136 -22.03 48.56 9.13
N ASN A 137 -23.24 48.86 9.55
CA ASN A 137 -23.52 50.07 10.36
C ASN A 137 -22.84 50.03 11.72
N ARG A 138 -22.78 48.87 12.38
CA ARG A 138 -22.10 48.74 13.68
C ARG A 138 -20.58 48.89 13.59
N LEU A 139 -19.97 48.41 12.52
CA LEU A 139 -18.52 48.56 12.26
C LEU A 139 -18.19 50.01 11.89
N GLY A 140 -19.02 50.67 11.11
CA GLY A 140 -18.90 52.11 10.79
C GLY A 140 -18.96 53.01 12.02
N ASP A 141 -19.93 52.78 12.90
CA ASP A 141 -20.10 53.55 14.16
C ASP A 141 -18.95 53.30 15.16
N ALA A 142 -18.40 52.07 15.22
CA ALA A 142 -17.26 51.76 16.07
C ALA A 142 -15.97 52.46 15.61
N MET A 143 -15.76 52.61 14.31
CA MET A 143 -14.63 53.32 13.77
C MET A 143 -14.77 54.84 13.84
N ALA A 144 -15.97 55.37 13.79
CA ALA A 144 -16.20 56.81 13.91
C ALA A 144 -16.10 57.31 15.36
N GLY A 145 -16.28 56.44 16.36
CA GLY A 145 -16.20 56.78 17.78
C GLY A 145 -14.81 56.92 18.37
N ASP A 146 -13.74 56.53 17.61
CA ASP A 146 -12.35 56.52 18.12
C ASP A 146 -11.53 57.72 17.64
N VAL A 147 -12.14 58.75 17.01
CA VAL A 147 -11.49 59.96 16.48
C VAL A 147 -12.00 61.25 17.16
N GLY A 148 -12.49 61.13 18.41
CA GLY A 148 -12.94 62.27 19.19
C GLY A 148 -12.11 62.48 20.46
#